data_b62ae6022a9d987fa9b4a7d02d762014
#
_entry.id   b62ae6022a9d987fa9b4a7d02d762014
#
_cell.length_a   1.000
_cell.length_b   1.000
_cell.length_c   1.000
_cell.angle_alpha   90.00
_cell.angle_beta   90.00
_cell.angle_gamma   90.00
#
_symmetry.space_group_name_H-M   'P 1'
#
loop_
_entity.id
_entity.type
_entity.pdbx_description
1 polymer ?
#
loop_
_entity_poly.entity_id
_entity_poly.type
_entity_poly.pdbx_seq_one_letter_code
_entity_poly.pdbx_strand_id
1 'polypeptide(L)'
;ISQIMISSRIFLIIILSISVEIFSLEVLEVKILNSYTVTKEFPGKLLPTEQSKLSFEIQGKIKSINVDVGDFVFKGDILAELDDREAVAQVNQAKATFDLSKQVLNRFEDLKKQGHISIQELDKAKSDFIVAESQYEFFKVKLEQTKIISPYDGAIQNRYLDTGTVINAGVPILEILDSNFVEAHISVPILYLDSMKSGEEYDFSFEGSNIKGIF
;
A
#
# COMPACT_ATOMS: atom_id res chain seq x y z
N ILE A 1 40.79 45.57 90.52
CA ILE A 1 39.37 45.77 90.15
C ILE A 1 39.25 46.02 88.65
N SER A 2 40.20 46.69 87.97
CA SER A 2 40.11 47.05 86.54
C SER A 2 40.30 45.82 85.56
N GLN A 3 41.10 44.82 85.91
CA GLN A 3 41.37 43.66 85.06
C GLN A 3 40.18 42.66 84.97
N ILE A 4 39.38 42.52 85.99
CA ILE A 4 38.21 41.60 86.01
C ILE A 4 37.08 42.17 85.15
N MET A 5 36.90 43.48 85.06
CA MET A 5 35.89 44.11 84.23
C MET A 5 36.17 44.02 82.71
N ILE A 6 37.44 43.95 82.27
CA ILE A 6 37.83 43.81 80.84
C ILE A 6 37.58 42.39 80.39
N SER A 7 37.90 41.39 81.22
CA SER A 7 37.65 39.95 80.91
C SER A 7 36.13 39.64 80.77
N SER A 8 35.27 40.22 81.56
CA SER A 8 33.83 40.02 81.49
C SER A 8 33.18 40.63 80.22
N ARG A 9 33.70 41.79 79.78
CA ARG A 9 33.21 42.42 78.51
C ARG A 9 33.66 41.66 77.24
N ILE A 10 34.86 41.11 77.23
CA ILE A 10 35.38 40.33 76.14
C ILE A 10 34.64 38.97 76.06
N PHE A 11 34.30 38.38 77.23
CA PHE A 11 33.55 37.15 77.29
C PHE A 11 32.08 37.35 76.80
N LEU A 12 31.48 38.48 77.09
CA LEU A 12 30.11 38.82 76.60
C LEU A 12 30.10 39.08 75.11
N ILE A 13 31.15 39.67 74.52
CA ILE A 13 31.24 39.90 73.08
C ILE A 13 31.49 38.61 72.33
N ILE A 14 32.23 37.62 72.90
CA ILE A 14 32.45 36.29 72.31
C ILE A 14 31.18 35.49 72.39
N ILE A 15 30.34 35.57 73.41
CA ILE A 15 29.05 34.85 73.46
C ILE A 15 28.04 35.49 72.50
N LEU A 16 28.12 36.76 72.23
CA LEU A 16 27.20 37.40 71.26
C LEU A 16 27.60 37.13 69.79
N SER A 17 28.84 36.68 69.52
CA SER A 17 29.30 36.34 68.17
C SER A 17 29.02 34.90 67.75
N ILE A 18 28.54 34.04 68.66
CA ILE A 18 28.32 32.59 68.39
C ILE A 18 26.86 32.25 68.05
N SER A 19 25.93 33.19 68.09
CA SER A 19 24.51 32.92 67.99
C SER A 19 23.81 33.43 66.71
N VAL A 20 24.49 33.49 65.57
CA VAL A 20 23.77 33.70 64.30
C VAL A 20 24.13 32.58 63.37
N GLU A 21 23.70 31.37 63.67
CA GLU A 21 23.40 30.41 62.65
C GLU A 21 22.10 30.89 61.99
N ILE A 22 22.25 31.56 60.85
CA ILE A 22 21.10 31.84 59.99
C ILE A 22 20.67 30.49 59.41
N PHE A 23 19.65 29.89 60.01
CA PHE A 23 18.93 28.81 59.41
C PHE A 23 18.23 29.40 58.18
N SER A 24 18.87 29.29 57.01
CA SER A 24 18.19 29.58 55.74
C SER A 24 17.15 28.48 55.52
N LEU A 25 15.92 28.76 55.84
CA LEU A 25 14.80 27.98 55.40
C LEU A 25 14.74 28.07 53.88
N GLU A 26 15.15 27.01 53.22
CA GLU A 26 14.92 26.85 51.78
C GLU A 26 13.43 26.67 51.55
N VAL A 27 12.74 27.74 51.20
CA VAL A 27 11.31 27.74 50.93
C VAL A 27 11.13 27.29 49.48
N LEU A 28 10.66 26.10 49.26
CA LEU A 28 10.26 25.61 47.94
C LEU A 28 8.92 26.26 47.56
N GLU A 29 8.93 27.17 46.61
CA GLU A 29 7.71 27.76 46.08
C GLU A 29 6.96 26.72 45.23
N VAL A 30 5.92 26.15 45.75
CA VAL A 30 5.07 25.19 45.02
C VAL A 30 4.12 25.99 44.14
N LYS A 31 4.39 26.04 42.84
CA LYS A 31 3.44 26.58 41.86
C LYS A 31 2.34 25.57 41.60
N ILE A 32 1.12 25.96 41.88
CA ILE A 32 -0.06 25.17 41.49
C ILE A 32 -0.24 25.29 39.98
N LEU A 33 -0.05 24.19 39.26
CA LEU A 33 -0.39 24.10 37.84
C LEU A 33 -1.90 23.81 37.73
N ASN A 34 -2.63 24.70 37.08
CA ASN A 34 -4.07 24.54 36.86
C ASN A 34 -4.38 23.39 35.86
N SER A 35 -3.41 22.99 35.05
CA SER A 35 -3.50 21.87 34.13
C SER A 35 -2.12 21.25 33.88
N TYR A 36 -2.10 19.99 33.60
CA TYR A 36 -0.91 19.29 33.11
C TYR A 36 -1.32 18.37 31.96
N THR A 37 -0.45 18.26 30.99
CA THR A 37 -0.65 17.36 29.84
C THR A 37 0.04 16.04 30.11
N VAL A 38 -0.69 14.95 29.94
CA VAL A 38 -0.15 13.59 30.02
C VAL A 38 -0.13 13.03 28.63
N THR A 39 1.06 12.81 28.09
CA THR A 39 1.24 12.07 26.85
C THR A 39 1.18 10.58 27.16
N LYS A 40 0.38 9.85 26.40
CA LYS A 40 0.28 8.39 26.44
C LYS A 40 0.74 7.82 25.12
N GLU A 41 1.58 6.81 25.20
CA GLU A 41 2.06 6.09 24.03
C GLU A 41 1.40 4.71 23.98
N PHE A 42 0.93 4.32 22.80
CA PHE A 42 0.33 3.02 22.56
C PHE A 42 1.11 2.28 21.48
N PRO A 43 1.39 0.97 21.69
CA PRO A 43 2.08 0.20 20.68
C PRO A 43 1.19 -0.03 19.47
N GLY A 44 1.79 0.05 18.27
CA GLY A 44 1.13 -0.20 17.00
C GLY A 44 2.02 -0.90 16.00
N LYS A 45 1.44 -1.20 14.85
CA LYS A 45 2.14 -1.76 13.68
C LYS A 45 1.76 -0.92 12.47
N LEU A 46 2.74 -0.68 11.60
CA LEU A 46 2.48 -0.16 10.27
C LEU A 46 2.23 -1.33 9.32
N LEU A 47 1.14 -1.28 8.61
CA LEU A 47 0.78 -2.26 7.59
C LEU A 47 0.59 -1.55 6.25
N PRO A 48 0.89 -2.19 5.12
CA PRO A 48 0.55 -1.64 3.83
C PRO A 48 -0.97 -1.58 3.68
N THR A 49 -1.48 -0.56 3.00
CA THR A 49 -2.92 -0.40 2.73
C THR A 49 -3.45 -1.52 1.85
N GLU A 50 -2.66 -1.94 0.86
CA GLU A 50 -2.99 -3.06 -0.02
C GLU A 50 -1.83 -4.06 -0.09
N GLN A 51 -2.19 -5.34 -0.04
CA GLN A 51 -1.27 -6.46 -0.21
C GLN A 51 -1.95 -7.48 -1.11
N SER A 52 -1.34 -7.77 -2.27
CA SER A 52 -1.92 -8.66 -3.26
C SER A 52 -0.99 -9.80 -3.63
N LYS A 53 -1.53 -11.02 -3.62
CA LYS A 53 -0.86 -12.20 -4.17
C LYS A 53 -1.27 -12.35 -5.62
N LEU A 54 -0.33 -12.13 -6.52
CA LEU A 54 -0.55 -12.16 -7.95
C LEU A 54 -0.35 -13.59 -8.48
N SER A 55 -1.28 -14.04 -9.30
CA SER A 55 -1.29 -15.36 -9.93
C SER A 55 -1.76 -15.24 -11.38
N PHE A 56 -1.40 -16.22 -12.21
CA PHE A 56 -2.00 -16.32 -13.53
C PHE A 56 -3.41 -16.91 -13.45
N GLU A 57 -4.31 -16.42 -14.29
CA GLU A 57 -5.70 -16.89 -14.37
C GLU A 57 -5.83 -18.17 -15.18
N ILE A 58 -4.77 -18.53 -15.92
CA ILE A 58 -4.71 -19.75 -16.75
C ILE A 58 -3.48 -20.59 -16.39
N GLN A 59 -3.54 -21.86 -16.72
CA GLN A 59 -2.39 -22.76 -16.58
C GLN A 59 -1.37 -22.52 -17.69
N GLY A 60 -0.09 -22.76 -17.38
CA GLY A 60 0.97 -22.66 -18.38
C GLY A 60 2.37 -22.83 -17.79
N LYS A 61 3.38 -22.71 -18.66
CA LYS A 61 4.78 -22.68 -18.24
C LYS A 61 5.24 -21.24 -18.12
N ILE A 62 5.85 -20.88 -16.98
CA ILE A 62 6.43 -19.55 -16.78
C ILE A 62 7.59 -19.35 -17.76
N LYS A 63 7.47 -18.37 -18.64
CA LYS A 63 8.48 -17.98 -19.64
C LYS A 63 9.51 -17.04 -19.03
N SER A 64 9.04 -16.03 -18.29
CA SER A 64 9.89 -15.06 -17.60
C SER A 64 9.22 -14.51 -16.35
N ILE A 65 10.06 -14.10 -15.40
CA ILE A 65 9.69 -13.23 -14.26
C ILE A 65 10.65 -12.05 -14.35
N ASN A 66 10.12 -10.85 -14.53
CA ASN A 66 10.88 -9.66 -14.88
C ASN A 66 11.28 -8.82 -13.66
N VAL A 67 10.92 -9.28 -12.46
CA VAL A 67 11.12 -8.58 -11.18
C VAL A 67 11.63 -9.52 -10.11
N ASP A 68 12.32 -8.96 -9.10
CA ASP A 68 12.79 -9.71 -7.94
C ASP A 68 12.29 -9.07 -6.63
N VAL A 69 12.49 -9.78 -5.52
CA VAL A 69 12.12 -9.30 -4.17
C VAL A 69 12.86 -8.00 -3.86
N GLY A 70 12.11 -6.99 -3.45
CA GLY A 70 12.60 -5.64 -3.16
C GLY A 70 12.52 -4.67 -4.35
N ASP A 71 12.22 -5.13 -5.56
CA ASP A 71 12.04 -4.25 -6.70
C ASP A 71 10.76 -3.41 -6.55
N PHE A 72 10.89 -2.13 -6.94
CA PHE A 72 9.75 -1.23 -7.06
C PHE A 72 9.17 -1.31 -8.47
N VAL A 73 7.83 -1.40 -8.57
CA VAL A 73 7.10 -1.53 -9.82
C VAL A 73 5.96 -0.52 -9.91
N PHE A 74 5.62 -0.11 -11.12
CA PHE A 74 4.53 0.81 -11.38
C PHE A 74 3.28 0.05 -11.88
N LYS A 75 2.12 0.65 -11.63
CA LYS A 75 0.85 0.14 -12.17
C LYS A 75 0.94 -0.02 -13.69
N GLY A 76 0.63 -1.23 -14.16
CA GLY A 76 0.69 -1.56 -15.59
C GLY A 76 1.98 -2.26 -16.03
N ASP A 77 3.00 -2.32 -15.19
CA ASP A 77 4.24 -3.04 -15.49
C ASP A 77 4.00 -4.55 -15.61
N ILE A 78 4.62 -5.19 -16.59
CA ILE A 78 4.54 -6.64 -16.79
C ILE A 78 5.56 -7.31 -15.88
N LEU A 79 5.06 -8.01 -14.85
CA LEU A 79 5.86 -8.64 -13.81
C LEU A 79 6.31 -10.06 -14.19
N ALA A 80 5.43 -10.81 -14.84
CA ALA A 80 5.71 -12.17 -15.28
C ALA A 80 4.91 -12.52 -16.53
N GLU A 81 5.43 -13.48 -17.32
CA GLU A 81 4.80 -13.97 -18.54
C GLU A 81 4.82 -15.50 -18.61
N LEU A 82 3.73 -16.09 -19.10
CA LEU A 82 3.70 -17.49 -19.54
C LEU A 82 4.24 -17.63 -20.96
N ASP A 83 4.49 -18.86 -21.39
CA ASP A 83 4.74 -19.19 -22.80
C ASP A 83 3.45 -18.94 -23.60
N ASP A 84 3.45 -17.85 -24.35
CA ASP A 84 2.31 -17.28 -25.05
C ASP A 84 2.21 -17.71 -26.51
N ARG A 85 3.13 -18.57 -27.03
CA ARG A 85 3.20 -18.93 -28.45
C ARG A 85 1.90 -19.51 -29.00
N GLU A 86 1.23 -20.36 -28.22
CA GLU A 86 -0.06 -20.96 -28.59
C GLU A 86 -1.18 -19.89 -28.60
N ALA A 87 -1.25 -19.06 -27.56
CA ALA A 87 -2.23 -17.98 -27.44
C ALA A 87 -2.10 -16.97 -28.60
N VAL A 88 -0.87 -16.58 -28.95
CA VAL A 88 -0.59 -15.71 -30.10
C VAL A 88 -1.07 -16.34 -31.41
N ALA A 89 -0.81 -17.64 -31.63
CA ALA A 89 -1.27 -18.33 -32.82
C ALA A 89 -2.80 -18.37 -32.92
N GLN A 90 -3.50 -18.61 -31.79
CA GLN A 90 -4.96 -18.62 -31.71
C GLN A 90 -5.55 -17.24 -31.99
N VAL A 91 -4.96 -16.17 -31.43
CA VAL A 91 -5.35 -14.77 -31.72
C VAL A 91 -5.20 -14.47 -33.20
N ASN A 92 -4.08 -14.83 -33.82
CA ASN A 92 -3.84 -14.58 -35.24
C ASN A 92 -4.83 -15.32 -36.14
N GLN A 93 -5.16 -16.57 -35.83
CA GLN A 93 -6.17 -17.37 -36.55
C GLN A 93 -7.56 -16.72 -36.42
N ALA A 94 -7.99 -16.37 -35.20
CA ALA A 94 -9.29 -15.74 -34.96
C ALA A 94 -9.39 -14.38 -35.64
N LYS A 95 -8.30 -13.59 -35.61
CA LYS A 95 -8.22 -12.30 -36.28
C LYS A 95 -8.42 -12.44 -37.80
N ALA A 96 -7.77 -13.41 -38.44
CA ALA A 96 -7.96 -13.65 -39.87
C ALA A 96 -9.42 -13.95 -40.22
N THR A 97 -10.09 -14.77 -39.39
CA THR A 97 -11.53 -15.07 -39.55
C THR A 97 -12.40 -13.87 -39.34
N PHE A 98 -12.13 -13.08 -38.31
CA PHE A 98 -12.81 -11.79 -38.04
C PHE A 98 -12.64 -10.81 -39.22
N ASP A 99 -11.43 -10.60 -39.71
CA ASP A 99 -11.16 -9.70 -40.80
C ASP A 99 -11.88 -10.13 -42.10
N LEU A 100 -11.92 -11.45 -42.37
CA LEU A 100 -12.66 -11.99 -43.49
C LEU A 100 -14.17 -11.78 -43.36
N SER A 101 -14.76 -12.10 -42.20
CA SER A 101 -16.19 -11.94 -41.95
C SER A 101 -16.62 -10.47 -42.04
N LYS A 102 -15.78 -9.55 -41.55
CA LYS A 102 -15.98 -8.10 -41.66
C LYS A 102 -16.01 -7.65 -43.14
N GLN A 103 -15.07 -8.13 -43.95
CA GLN A 103 -15.04 -7.82 -45.40
C GLN A 103 -16.29 -8.36 -46.11
N VAL A 104 -16.73 -9.59 -45.78
CA VAL A 104 -17.95 -10.19 -46.33
C VAL A 104 -19.18 -9.36 -45.94
N LEU A 105 -19.31 -8.99 -44.67
CA LEU A 105 -20.41 -8.17 -44.19
C LEU A 105 -20.46 -6.83 -44.93
N ASN A 106 -19.36 -6.10 -44.99
CA ASN A 106 -19.28 -4.82 -45.68
C ASN A 106 -19.71 -4.93 -47.18
N ARG A 107 -19.26 -6.00 -47.85
CA ARG A 107 -19.64 -6.28 -49.26
C ARG A 107 -21.14 -6.54 -49.37
N PHE A 108 -21.71 -7.29 -48.45
CA PHE A 108 -23.14 -7.62 -48.47
C PHE A 108 -24.01 -6.41 -48.15
N GLU A 109 -23.55 -5.52 -47.25
CA GLU A 109 -24.21 -4.25 -47.01
C GLU A 109 -24.28 -3.37 -48.27
N ASP A 110 -23.18 -3.32 -49.03
CA ASP A 110 -23.17 -2.56 -50.27
C ASP A 110 -24.03 -3.20 -51.39
N LEU A 111 -24.00 -4.52 -51.52
CA LEU A 111 -24.89 -5.24 -52.43
C LEU A 111 -26.38 -5.09 -52.07
N LYS A 112 -26.69 -5.00 -50.77
CA LYS A 112 -28.04 -4.76 -50.28
C LYS A 112 -28.53 -3.36 -50.66
N LYS A 113 -27.69 -2.34 -50.54
CA LYS A 113 -28.04 -0.97 -50.99
C LYS A 113 -28.38 -0.94 -52.49
N GLN A 114 -27.76 -1.81 -53.28
CA GLN A 114 -27.96 -1.95 -54.71
C GLN A 114 -29.14 -2.89 -55.06
N GLY A 115 -29.78 -3.52 -54.08
CA GLY A 115 -30.91 -4.43 -54.31
C GLY A 115 -30.52 -5.83 -54.79
N HIS A 116 -29.23 -6.21 -54.71
CA HIS A 116 -28.68 -7.45 -55.30
C HIS A 116 -28.65 -8.65 -54.36
N ILE A 117 -29.02 -8.50 -53.07
CA ILE A 117 -29.05 -9.61 -52.08
C ILE A 117 -30.34 -9.59 -51.28
N SER A 118 -30.69 -10.75 -50.72
CA SER A 118 -31.81 -10.89 -49.82
C SER A 118 -31.48 -10.35 -48.42
N ILE A 119 -32.53 -10.08 -47.63
CA ILE A 119 -32.40 -9.71 -46.20
C ILE A 119 -31.77 -10.90 -45.44
N GLN A 120 -32.16 -12.11 -45.74
CA GLN A 120 -31.63 -13.31 -45.08
C GLN A 120 -30.13 -13.49 -45.26
N GLU A 121 -29.59 -13.22 -46.46
CA GLU A 121 -28.13 -13.28 -46.72
C GLU A 121 -27.35 -12.25 -45.94
N LEU A 122 -27.88 -11.00 -45.83
CA LEU A 122 -27.31 -9.95 -45.01
C LEU A 122 -27.33 -10.31 -43.52
N ASP A 123 -28.45 -10.83 -43.02
CA ASP A 123 -28.60 -11.24 -41.62
C ASP A 123 -27.64 -12.39 -41.26
N LYS A 124 -27.44 -13.33 -42.20
CA LYS A 124 -26.44 -14.37 -42.01
C LYS A 124 -25.03 -13.80 -41.93
N ALA A 125 -24.64 -12.90 -42.85
CA ALA A 125 -23.32 -12.26 -42.82
C ALA A 125 -23.08 -11.48 -41.55
N LYS A 126 -24.11 -10.79 -41.00
CA LYS A 126 -24.03 -10.11 -39.72
C LYS A 126 -23.81 -11.08 -38.56
N SER A 127 -24.56 -12.21 -38.55
CA SER A 127 -24.41 -13.25 -37.54
C SER A 127 -23.02 -13.88 -37.57
N ASP A 128 -22.52 -14.21 -38.77
CA ASP A 128 -21.16 -14.75 -38.96
C ASP A 128 -20.07 -13.77 -38.49
N PHE A 129 -20.25 -12.48 -38.75
CA PHE A 129 -19.35 -11.43 -38.24
C PHE A 129 -19.34 -11.38 -36.71
N ILE A 130 -20.51 -11.34 -36.04
CA ILE A 130 -20.62 -11.29 -34.58
C ILE A 130 -19.95 -12.50 -33.94
N VAL A 131 -20.14 -13.70 -34.51
CA VAL A 131 -19.48 -14.91 -34.02
C VAL A 131 -17.97 -14.81 -34.13
N ALA A 132 -17.46 -14.35 -35.28
CA ALA A 132 -16.02 -14.21 -35.52
C ALA A 132 -15.39 -13.11 -34.61
N GLU A 133 -16.10 -12.01 -34.40
CA GLU A 133 -15.69 -10.94 -33.47
C GLU A 133 -15.59 -11.45 -32.04
N SER A 134 -16.62 -12.14 -31.56
CA SER A 134 -16.64 -12.74 -30.22
C SER A 134 -15.51 -13.74 -30.01
N GLN A 135 -15.22 -14.54 -31.04
CA GLN A 135 -14.12 -15.52 -31.00
C GLN A 135 -12.75 -14.84 -30.95
N TYR A 136 -12.57 -13.75 -31.70
CA TYR A 136 -11.33 -12.97 -31.68
C TYR A 136 -11.11 -12.30 -30.30
N GLU A 137 -12.13 -11.67 -29.74
CA GLU A 137 -12.04 -11.05 -28.41
C GLU A 137 -11.78 -12.11 -27.32
N PHE A 138 -12.39 -13.31 -27.40
CA PHE A 138 -12.13 -14.40 -26.47
C PHE A 138 -10.64 -14.80 -26.44
N PHE A 139 -10.01 -14.95 -27.61
CA PHE A 139 -8.59 -15.30 -27.66
C PHE A 139 -7.68 -14.15 -27.27
N LYS A 140 -8.08 -12.89 -27.50
CA LYS A 140 -7.36 -11.72 -26.98
C LYS A 140 -7.30 -11.73 -25.46
N VAL A 141 -8.43 -11.93 -24.78
CA VAL A 141 -8.47 -12.04 -23.32
C VAL A 141 -7.57 -13.19 -22.84
N LYS A 142 -7.60 -14.36 -23.52
CA LYS A 142 -6.68 -15.47 -23.16
C LYS A 142 -5.21 -15.09 -23.32
N LEU A 143 -4.85 -14.31 -24.32
CA LEU A 143 -3.49 -13.83 -24.49
C LEU A 143 -3.12 -12.81 -23.38
N GLU A 144 -4.03 -11.94 -22.98
CA GLU A 144 -3.82 -11.02 -21.87
C GLU A 144 -3.59 -11.78 -20.55
N GLN A 145 -4.34 -12.86 -20.32
CA GLN A 145 -4.20 -13.73 -19.14
C GLN A 145 -2.85 -14.49 -19.07
N THR A 146 -2.05 -14.49 -20.16
CA THR A 146 -0.66 -15.00 -20.10
C THR A 146 0.31 -14.06 -19.41
N LYS A 147 -0.12 -12.90 -18.96
CA LYS A 147 0.72 -11.87 -18.33
C LYS A 147 0.19 -11.52 -16.95
N ILE A 148 1.11 -11.37 -16.00
CA ILE A 148 0.83 -10.73 -14.72
C ILE A 148 1.26 -9.27 -14.82
N ILE A 149 0.30 -8.36 -14.60
CA ILE A 149 0.50 -6.91 -14.64
C ILE A 149 0.30 -6.36 -13.23
N SER A 150 1.13 -5.38 -12.85
CA SER A 150 0.97 -4.72 -11.55
C SER A 150 -0.35 -3.95 -11.46
N PRO A 151 -1.20 -4.22 -10.45
CA PRO A 151 -2.47 -3.52 -10.28
C PRO A 151 -2.32 -2.10 -9.72
N TYR A 152 -1.21 -1.81 -9.02
CA TYR A 152 -0.88 -0.53 -8.40
C TYR A 152 0.65 -0.34 -8.29
N ASP A 153 1.09 0.86 -7.92
CA ASP A 153 2.50 1.16 -7.66
C ASP A 153 2.91 0.54 -6.32
N GLY A 154 4.01 -0.21 -6.29
CA GLY A 154 4.38 -0.90 -5.06
C GLY A 154 5.72 -1.61 -5.13
N ALA A 155 6.05 -2.33 -4.06
CA ALA A 155 7.26 -3.13 -3.95
C ALA A 155 6.94 -4.63 -3.94
N ILE A 156 7.78 -5.41 -4.60
CA ILE A 156 7.67 -6.88 -4.58
C ILE A 156 8.15 -7.40 -3.23
N GLN A 157 7.25 -8.00 -2.47
CA GLN A 157 7.55 -8.57 -1.16
C GLN A 157 8.09 -9.99 -1.25
N ASN A 158 7.44 -10.83 -2.07
CA ASN A 158 7.80 -12.24 -2.20
C ASN A 158 7.72 -12.70 -3.66
N ARG A 159 8.61 -13.62 -4.00
CA ARG A 159 8.58 -14.41 -5.22
C ARG A 159 8.49 -15.88 -4.84
N TYR A 160 7.40 -16.55 -5.21
CA TYR A 160 7.10 -17.90 -4.77
C TYR A 160 7.59 -18.98 -5.75
N LEU A 161 7.74 -18.63 -7.02
CA LEU A 161 8.10 -19.56 -8.09
C LEU A 161 9.16 -18.96 -9.02
N ASP A 162 9.78 -19.85 -9.79
CA ASP A 162 10.86 -19.52 -10.75
C ASP A 162 10.47 -19.76 -12.19
N THR A 163 11.19 -19.12 -13.10
CA THR A 163 11.10 -19.29 -14.54
C THR A 163 11.27 -20.76 -14.93
N GLY A 164 10.45 -21.22 -15.87
CA GLY A 164 10.46 -22.60 -16.34
C GLY A 164 9.51 -23.54 -15.60
N THR A 165 8.95 -23.12 -14.47
CA THR A 165 7.94 -23.88 -13.72
C THR A 165 6.63 -23.97 -14.50
N VAL A 166 5.99 -25.14 -14.47
CA VAL A 166 4.63 -25.35 -15.00
C VAL A 166 3.64 -25.19 -13.86
N ILE A 167 2.63 -24.34 -14.06
CA ILE A 167 1.68 -23.97 -13.02
C ILE A 167 0.24 -24.19 -13.44
N ASN A 168 -0.64 -24.33 -12.46
CA ASN A 168 -2.08 -24.26 -12.61
C ASN A 168 -2.59 -22.83 -12.37
N ALA A 169 -3.80 -22.52 -12.82
CA ALA A 169 -4.47 -21.25 -12.55
C ALA A 169 -4.63 -21.01 -11.04
N GLY A 170 -4.46 -19.75 -10.61
CA GLY A 170 -4.65 -19.31 -9.23
C GLY A 170 -3.49 -19.62 -8.28
N VAL A 171 -2.39 -20.22 -8.75
CA VAL A 171 -1.19 -20.42 -7.92
C VAL A 171 -0.44 -19.09 -7.76
N PRO A 172 -0.18 -18.59 -6.53
CA PRO A 172 0.55 -17.35 -6.30
C PRO A 172 1.98 -17.43 -6.85
N ILE A 173 2.38 -16.41 -7.61
CA ILE A 173 3.73 -16.27 -8.20
C ILE A 173 4.50 -15.17 -7.49
N LEU A 174 3.88 -14.01 -7.30
CA LEU A 174 4.45 -12.82 -6.70
C LEU A 174 3.52 -12.26 -5.63
N GLU A 175 4.09 -11.52 -4.72
CA GLU A 175 3.34 -10.75 -3.73
C GLU A 175 3.82 -9.30 -3.79
N ILE A 176 2.87 -8.38 -3.97
CA ILE A 176 3.14 -6.94 -4.05
C ILE A 176 2.48 -6.22 -2.87
N LEU A 177 3.20 -5.24 -2.33
CA LEU A 177 2.70 -4.31 -1.32
C LEU A 177 2.54 -2.93 -1.94
N ASP A 178 1.43 -2.26 -1.64
CA ASP A 178 1.31 -0.82 -1.90
C ASP A 178 2.34 -0.06 -1.07
N SER A 179 3.08 0.82 -1.73
CA SER A 179 4.10 1.66 -1.11
C SER A 179 3.67 3.12 -0.93
N ASN A 180 2.50 3.51 -1.43
CA ASN A 180 2.04 4.90 -1.38
C ASN A 180 1.45 5.25 -0.02
N PHE A 181 0.76 4.30 0.61
CA PHE A 181 0.09 4.52 1.88
C PHE A 181 0.35 3.37 2.84
N VAL A 182 0.43 3.72 4.12
CA VAL A 182 0.52 2.76 5.21
C VAL A 182 -0.57 3.05 6.24
N GLU A 183 -1.11 2.01 6.81
CA GLU A 183 -2.08 2.09 7.90
C GLU A 183 -1.39 1.78 9.22
N ALA A 184 -1.63 2.63 10.23
CA ALA A 184 -1.17 2.40 11.59
C ALA A 184 -2.25 1.67 12.40
N HIS A 185 -2.04 0.39 12.66
CA HIS A 185 -2.91 -0.39 13.52
C HIS A 185 -2.45 -0.29 14.97
N ILE A 186 -3.20 0.41 15.82
CA ILE A 186 -2.84 0.74 17.18
C ILE A 186 -3.83 0.11 18.15
N SER A 187 -3.30 -0.52 19.21
CA SER A 187 -4.14 -1.09 20.28
C SER A 187 -4.35 -0.04 21.38
N VAL A 188 -5.49 0.66 21.34
CA VAL A 188 -5.87 1.65 22.35
C VAL A 188 -6.84 1.03 23.34
N PRO A 189 -6.58 1.10 24.67
CA PRO A 189 -7.55 0.68 25.67
C PRO A 189 -8.84 1.50 25.58
N ILE A 190 -9.98 0.85 25.78
CA ILE A 190 -11.32 1.45 25.64
C ILE A 190 -11.49 2.74 26.47
N LEU A 191 -10.78 2.85 27.59
CA LEU A 191 -10.81 4.02 28.45
C LEU A 191 -10.35 5.32 27.78
N TYR A 192 -9.53 5.22 26.72
CA TYR A 192 -8.99 6.36 25.98
C TYR A 192 -9.67 6.57 24.62
N LEU A 193 -10.58 5.67 24.23
CA LEU A 193 -11.21 5.72 22.91
C LEU A 193 -12.07 6.97 22.75
N ASP A 194 -12.77 7.41 23.79
CA ASP A 194 -13.61 8.63 23.79
C ASP A 194 -12.80 9.92 23.59
N SER A 195 -11.49 9.89 23.84
CA SER A 195 -10.59 11.02 23.62
C SER A 195 -10.03 11.09 22.20
N MET A 196 -10.23 10.05 21.39
CA MET A 196 -9.80 9.98 19.99
C MET A 196 -10.96 10.35 19.08
N LYS A 197 -10.69 11.21 18.10
CA LYS A 197 -11.72 11.65 17.15
C LYS A 197 -11.28 11.36 15.73
N SER A 198 -12.22 10.85 14.96
CA SER A 198 -12.00 10.64 13.53
C SER A 198 -11.73 11.96 12.81
N GLY A 199 -10.72 12.01 11.96
CA GLY A 199 -10.27 13.20 11.25
C GLY A 199 -9.25 14.07 12.00
N GLU A 200 -8.86 13.72 13.23
CA GLU A 200 -7.79 14.41 13.95
C GLU A 200 -6.42 13.81 13.60
N GLU A 201 -5.39 14.67 13.59
CA GLU A 201 -3.99 14.26 13.41
C GLU A 201 -3.40 13.76 14.73
N TYR A 202 -2.66 12.65 14.66
CA TYR A 202 -1.91 12.08 15.77
C TYR A 202 -0.44 11.91 15.39
N ASP A 203 0.44 12.05 16.38
CA ASP A 203 1.87 11.84 16.19
C ASP A 203 2.21 10.36 16.40
N PHE A 204 2.95 9.78 15.45
CA PHE A 204 3.45 8.41 15.50
C PHE A 204 4.97 8.43 15.51
N SER A 205 5.59 7.72 16.45
CA SER A 205 7.03 7.51 16.48
C SER A 205 7.38 6.16 15.85
N PHE A 206 8.13 6.19 14.75
CA PHE A 206 8.60 4.98 14.07
C PHE A 206 10.10 5.10 13.80
N GLU A 207 10.90 4.14 14.30
CA GLU A 207 12.36 4.11 14.17
C GLU A 207 13.05 5.46 14.49
N GLY A 208 12.54 6.17 15.49
CA GLY A 208 13.08 7.48 15.92
C GLY A 208 12.63 8.66 15.06
N SER A 209 11.79 8.46 14.06
CA SER A 209 11.15 9.51 13.26
C SER A 209 9.71 9.74 13.73
N ASN A 210 9.30 11.00 13.81
CA ASN A 210 7.91 11.35 14.10
C ASN A 210 7.15 11.54 12.79
N ILE A 211 6.09 10.77 12.62
CA ILE A 211 5.20 10.80 11.46
C ILE A 211 3.82 11.24 11.94
N LYS A 212 3.12 12.01 11.13
CA LYS A 212 1.73 12.40 11.39
C LYS A 212 0.78 11.52 10.59
N GLY A 213 -0.30 11.07 11.23
CA GLY A 213 -1.37 10.34 10.59
C GLY A 213 -2.73 10.82 11.04
N ILE A 214 -3.75 10.53 10.26
CA ILE A 214 -5.16 10.87 10.53
C ILE A 214 -5.87 9.60 10.98
N PHE A 215 -6.66 9.73 12.07
CA PHE A 215 -7.49 8.65 12.61
C PHE A 215 -8.88 8.63 11.96
#